data_d34608e84001cccf140af7e3b9b43b12
#
_entry.id   d34608e84001cccf140af7e3b9b43b12
#
_cell.length_a   1.000
_cell.length_b   1.000
_cell.length_c   1.000
_cell.angle_alpha   90.00
_cell.angle_beta   90.00
_cell.angle_gamma   90.00
#
_symmetry.space_group_name_H-M   'P 1'
#
loop_
_entity.id
_entity.type
_entity.pdbx_description
1 polymer ?
#
loop_
_entity_poly.entity_id
_entity_poly.type
_entity_poly.pdbx_seq_one_letter_code
_entity_poly.pdbx_strand_id
1 'polypeptide(L)'
;MKHILTYILLLFFFTCFSQVPEPVGDQLEPIVLYNATIHVGNGEVITDGYIAFTVGKITHVGNNYSSLESLFTSHKKIDVSNKNIYPGLILPNSKVGLEDVSAVRATVDHTELGDINSNIRSLIAYNTDSDMIATYRYNGILISQVVPDGDLITGNSSIMMMEGWNWEDAAYKIDDGIHINWPTKVYPPNPWRGSTDFKENPDYSKIIDKLNKFLIDSKSYYESNNRTINLKLDAMKGVFSGSKKIFIHANTREQIIESVQTFKKYGINNLVLVGVNDAFYVIDFIKENNLPVLLNNLHRVPSRNHADVDLPYKLPNILHKEGILVGLTASGSLHGSRNLPFLAGTAAGYGLGKNVALKMITLNTAKILGIDDITGSLEVGKMLILL
;
A
#
# COMPACT_ATOMS: atom_id res chain seq x y z
N MET A 1 19.03 -35.22 44.52
CA MET A 1 17.84 -34.55 43.99
C MET A 1 18.04 -33.06 43.64
N LYS A 2 18.62 -32.20 44.50
CA LYS A 2 18.81 -30.76 44.20
C LYS A 2 19.68 -30.53 42.95
N HIS A 3 20.74 -31.26 42.71
CA HIS A 3 21.61 -31.10 41.52
C HIS A 3 20.97 -31.59 40.22
N ILE A 4 20.11 -32.60 40.27
CA ILE A 4 19.39 -33.10 39.10
C ILE A 4 18.38 -32.03 38.62
N LEU A 5 17.68 -31.36 39.54
CA LEU A 5 16.76 -30.26 39.21
C LEU A 5 17.49 -29.06 38.57
N THR A 6 18.70 -28.75 39.04
CA THR A 6 19.54 -27.69 38.48
C THR A 6 20.00 -28.03 37.05
N TYR A 7 20.37 -29.27 36.77
CA TYR A 7 20.74 -29.72 35.42
C TYR A 7 19.55 -29.75 34.47
N ILE A 8 18.34 -30.11 34.95
CA ILE A 8 17.13 -30.05 34.15
C ILE A 8 16.74 -28.57 33.84
N LEU A 9 16.89 -27.67 34.82
CA LEU A 9 16.65 -26.23 34.58
C LEU A 9 17.68 -25.64 33.58
N LEU A 10 18.96 -26.03 33.67
CA LEU A 10 19.97 -25.60 32.70
C LEU A 10 19.70 -26.14 31.28
N LEU A 11 19.23 -27.40 31.15
CA LEU A 11 18.83 -27.97 29.86
C LEU A 11 17.63 -27.21 29.24
N PHE A 12 16.69 -26.73 30.05
CA PHE A 12 15.57 -25.91 29.57
C PHE A 12 16.01 -24.55 29.05
N PHE A 13 17.09 -23.96 29.55
CA PHE A 13 17.65 -22.71 29.06
C PHE A 13 18.24 -22.80 27.64
N PHE A 14 18.69 -24.00 27.21
CA PHE A 14 19.26 -24.21 25.88
C PHE A 14 18.22 -24.45 24.78
N THR A 15 16.94 -24.58 25.09
CA THR A 15 15.88 -24.83 24.10
C THR A 15 15.04 -23.57 23.71
N CYS A 16 15.30 -22.42 24.31
CA CYS A 16 14.71 -21.16 23.91
C CYS A 16 15.49 -20.54 22.75
N PHE A 17 15.37 -21.12 21.56
CA PHE A 17 15.76 -20.43 20.34
C PHE A 17 14.62 -19.45 19.99
N SER A 18 14.84 -18.16 20.23
CA SER A 18 14.10 -17.13 19.54
C SER A 18 14.50 -17.20 18.07
N GLN A 19 13.67 -17.78 17.23
CA GLN A 19 13.90 -17.74 15.80
C GLN A 19 13.40 -16.39 15.29
N VAL A 20 14.31 -15.46 15.08
CA VAL A 20 14.06 -14.33 14.18
C VAL A 20 13.92 -14.95 12.79
N PRO A 21 12.85 -14.64 12.02
CA PRO A 21 12.73 -15.14 10.67
C PRO A 21 13.93 -14.67 9.83
N GLU A 22 14.77 -15.61 9.40
CA GLU A 22 15.86 -15.27 8.48
C GLU A 22 15.32 -15.08 7.08
N PRO A 23 15.70 -14.00 6.38
CA PRO A 23 15.36 -13.82 4.97
C PRO A 23 15.90 -14.99 4.14
N VAL A 24 15.10 -15.45 3.20
CA VAL A 24 15.52 -16.54 2.29
C VAL A 24 16.58 -15.99 1.32
N GLY A 25 17.64 -16.78 1.11
CA GLY A 25 18.67 -16.43 0.13
C GLY A 25 18.14 -16.37 -1.32
N ASP A 26 18.93 -15.81 -2.21
CA ASP A 26 18.58 -15.64 -3.62
C ASP A 26 18.16 -16.96 -4.28
N GLN A 27 17.07 -16.94 -5.03
CA GLN A 27 16.60 -18.06 -5.82
C GLN A 27 17.50 -18.19 -7.07
N LEU A 28 18.39 -19.18 -7.06
CA LEU A 28 19.37 -19.39 -8.14
C LEU A 28 18.99 -20.56 -9.06
N GLU A 29 18.32 -21.59 -8.54
CA GLU A 29 17.92 -22.77 -9.30
C GLU A 29 16.68 -22.49 -10.15
N PRO A 30 16.69 -22.74 -11.47
CA PRO A 30 15.48 -22.62 -12.28
C PRO A 30 14.38 -23.54 -11.78
N ILE A 31 13.17 -23.01 -11.61
CA ILE A 31 12.02 -23.77 -11.09
C ILE A 31 10.84 -23.63 -12.08
N VAL A 32 10.07 -24.71 -12.26
CA VAL A 32 8.78 -24.68 -12.91
C VAL A 32 7.72 -25.32 -12.01
N LEU A 33 6.65 -24.56 -11.74
CA LEU A 33 5.43 -25.04 -11.10
C LEU A 33 4.44 -25.36 -12.21
N TYR A 34 3.81 -26.53 -12.18
CA TYR A 34 2.89 -26.97 -13.23
C TYR A 34 1.63 -27.64 -12.69
N ASN A 35 0.59 -27.78 -13.52
CA ASN A 35 -0.74 -28.29 -13.20
C ASN A 35 -1.55 -27.40 -12.23
N ALA A 36 -1.27 -26.10 -12.17
CA ALA A 36 -1.98 -25.17 -11.31
C ALA A 36 -3.13 -24.45 -12.03
N THR A 37 -4.04 -23.88 -11.24
CA THR A 37 -4.86 -22.76 -11.70
C THR A 37 -4.12 -21.48 -11.39
N ILE A 38 -3.72 -20.73 -12.41
CA ILE A 38 -2.94 -19.51 -12.27
C ILE A 38 -3.85 -18.29 -12.45
N HIS A 39 -3.99 -17.50 -11.40
CA HIS A 39 -4.64 -16.20 -11.44
C HIS A 39 -3.60 -15.14 -11.76
N VAL A 40 -3.55 -14.68 -13.02
CA VAL A 40 -2.45 -13.82 -13.49
C VAL A 40 -2.42 -12.46 -12.78
N GLY A 41 -3.56 -11.99 -12.24
CA GLY A 41 -3.66 -10.68 -11.59
C GLY A 41 -4.06 -9.54 -12.54
N ASN A 42 -4.06 -9.77 -13.84
CA ASN A 42 -4.55 -8.83 -14.85
C ASN A 42 -6.04 -9.03 -15.22
N GLY A 43 -6.70 -10.04 -14.64
CA GLY A 43 -8.07 -10.48 -14.92
C GLY A 43 -8.14 -11.85 -15.60
N GLU A 44 -7.02 -12.35 -16.12
CA GLU A 44 -6.90 -13.65 -16.75
C GLU A 44 -6.72 -14.76 -15.71
N VAL A 45 -7.27 -15.96 -16.03
CA VAL A 45 -7.08 -17.20 -15.25
C VAL A 45 -6.68 -18.31 -16.22
N ILE A 46 -5.57 -18.98 -15.95
CA ILE A 46 -5.03 -20.07 -16.75
C ILE A 46 -5.27 -21.37 -15.98
N THR A 47 -6.08 -22.27 -16.53
CA THR A 47 -6.29 -23.63 -16.00
C THR A 47 -5.22 -24.58 -16.55
N ASP A 48 -4.85 -25.61 -15.77
CA ASP A 48 -3.75 -26.52 -16.09
C ASP A 48 -2.46 -25.75 -16.49
N GLY A 49 -2.24 -24.65 -15.75
CA GLY A 49 -1.19 -23.71 -16.04
C GLY A 49 0.16 -24.14 -15.50
N TYR A 50 1.19 -23.55 -16.08
CA TYR A 50 2.55 -23.61 -15.57
C TYR A 50 3.16 -22.21 -15.48
N ILE A 51 4.07 -22.04 -14.53
CA ILE A 51 4.90 -20.84 -14.38
C ILE A 51 6.33 -21.27 -14.12
N ALA A 52 7.26 -20.79 -14.96
CA ALA A 52 8.68 -21.01 -14.80
C ALA A 52 9.40 -19.71 -14.45
N PHE A 53 10.41 -19.81 -13.59
CA PHE A 53 11.16 -18.66 -13.12
C PHE A 53 12.61 -19.01 -12.80
N THR A 54 13.47 -18.01 -12.90
CA THR A 54 14.89 -18.10 -12.60
C THR A 54 15.38 -16.76 -12.09
N VAL A 55 16.19 -16.78 -11.01
CA VAL A 55 16.73 -15.57 -10.39
C VAL A 55 15.61 -14.56 -10.09
N GLY A 56 14.55 -15.06 -9.45
CA GLY A 56 13.40 -14.24 -9.03
C GLY A 56 12.56 -13.64 -10.17
N LYS A 57 12.80 -14.00 -11.45
CA LYS A 57 12.04 -13.47 -12.59
C LYS A 57 11.24 -14.55 -13.30
N ILE A 58 10.01 -14.22 -13.68
CA ILE A 58 9.15 -15.08 -14.48
C ILE A 58 9.72 -15.15 -15.90
N THR A 59 10.05 -16.37 -16.34
CA THR A 59 10.56 -16.62 -17.68
C THR A 59 9.48 -17.12 -18.63
N HIS A 60 8.54 -17.94 -18.11
CA HIS A 60 7.42 -18.48 -18.88
C HIS A 60 6.17 -18.57 -18.03
N VAL A 61 5.03 -18.35 -18.62
CA VAL A 61 3.71 -18.60 -18.04
C VAL A 61 2.74 -19.02 -19.15
N GLY A 62 1.94 -20.03 -18.92
CA GLY A 62 0.99 -20.52 -19.93
C GLY A 62 0.29 -21.80 -19.50
N ASN A 63 -0.31 -22.50 -20.47
CA ASN A 63 -0.94 -23.80 -20.30
C ASN A 63 -0.20 -24.87 -21.13
N ASN A 64 -0.68 -26.12 -21.08
CA ASN A 64 -0.13 -27.25 -21.85
C ASN A 64 1.34 -27.57 -21.52
N TYR A 65 1.69 -27.60 -20.24
CA TYR A 65 3.05 -27.92 -19.77
C TYR A 65 3.61 -29.21 -20.42
N SER A 66 2.79 -30.26 -20.52
CA SER A 66 3.22 -31.56 -21.07
C SER A 66 3.78 -31.49 -22.49
N SER A 67 3.31 -30.56 -23.33
CA SER A 67 3.83 -30.36 -24.67
C SER A 67 5.14 -29.56 -24.72
N LEU A 68 5.47 -28.87 -23.64
CA LEU A 68 6.62 -27.98 -23.52
C LEU A 68 7.65 -28.49 -22.50
N GLU A 69 7.45 -29.67 -21.93
CA GLU A 69 8.29 -30.23 -20.87
C GLU A 69 9.78 -30.30 -21.25
N SER A 70 10.08 -30.51 -22.53
CA SER A 70 11.46 -30.54 -23.05
C SER A 70 12.18 -29.20 -22.92
N LEU A 71 11.47 -28.07 -22.81
CA LEU A 71 12.08 -26.74 -22.58
C LEU A 71 12.57 -26.57 -21.13
N PHE A 72 12.05 -27.38 -20.21
CA PHE A 72 12.31 -27.25 -18.77
C PHE A 72 13.19 -28.38 -18.21
N THR A 73 14.09 -28.93 -19.03
CA THR A 73 14.99 -30.05 -18.61
C THR A 73 15.95 -29.66 -17.50
N SER A 74 16.37 -28.39 -17.44
CA SER A 74 17.26 -27.84 -16.40
C SER A 74 16.51 -27.28 -15.18
N HIS A 75 15.17 -27.28 -15.19
CA HIS A 75 14.38 -26.72 -14.11
C HIS A 75 14.03 -27.79 -13.07
N LYS A 76 14.03 -27.40 -11.81
CA LYS A 76 13.37 -28.14 -10.76
C LYS A 76 11.86 -28.15 -11.01
N LYS A 77 11.32 -29.32 -11.25
CA LYS A 77 9.90 -29.51 -11.57
C LYS A 77 9.09 -29.77 -10.31
N ILE A 78 8.06 -28.97 -10.08
CA ILE A 78 7.17 -29.11 -8.92
C ILE A 78 5.73 -29.21 -9.39
N ASP A 79 5.12 -30.37 -9.16
CA ASP A 79 3.71 -30.58 -9.41
C ASP A 79 2.87 -29.90 -8.33
N VAL A 80 2.02 -28.98 -8.73
CA VAL A 80 1.12 -28.22 -7.86
C VAL A 80 -0.35 -28.43 -8.27
N SER A 81 -0.67 -29.67 -8.67
CA SER A 81 -2.04 -30.08 -9.02
C SER A 81 -3.04 -29.69 -7.94
N ASN A 82 -4.19 -29.19 -8.36
CA ASN A 82 -5.27 -28.71 -7.48
C ASN A 82 -4.89 -27.52 -6.58
N LYS A 83 -3.80 -26.84 -6.87
CA LYS A 83 -3.43 -25.59 -6.22
C LYS A 83 -3.78 -24.38 -7.09
N ASN A 84 -3.98 -23.25 -6.44
CA ASN A 84 -4.12 -21.96 -7.09
C ASN A 84 -2.86 -21.13 -6.84
N ILE A 85 -2.37 -20.48 -7.88
CA ILE A 85 -1.24 -19.56 -7.81
C ILE A 85 -1.77 -18.14 -8.02
N TYR A 86 -1.39 -17.22 -7.12
CA TYR A 86 -1.77 -15.81 -7.18
C TYR A 86 -0.52 -14.93 -7.16
N PRO A 87 -0.56 -13.71 -7.74
CA PRO A 87 0.49 -12.72 -7.47
C PRO A 87 0.43 -12.28 -6.03
N GLY A 88 1.58 -11.98 -5.44
CA GLY A 88 1.67 -11.41 -4.11
C GLY A 88 0.82 -10.15 -3.98
N LEU A 89 0.09 -10.03 -2.88
CA LEU A 89 -0.79 -8.90 -2.62
C LEU A 89 0.03 -7.67 -2.24
N ILE A 90 -0.44 -6.50 -2.65
CA ILE A 90 0.21 -5.22 -2.42
C ILE A 90 -0.69 -4.38 -1.51
N LEU A 91 -0.19 -4.04 -0.32
CA LEU A 91 -0.89 -3.19 0.65
C LEU A 91 -0.36 -1.76 0.56
N PRO A 92 -1.10 -0.82 -0.06
CA PRO A 92 -0.73 0.59 -0.02
C PRO A 92 -1.12 1.24 1.31
N ASN A 93 -0.52 2.38 1.62
CA ASN A 93 -0.86 3.23 2.76
C ASN A 93 -0.85 2.49 4.12
N SER A 94 0.27 1.84 4.45
CA SER A 94 0.45 1.01 5.66
C SER A 94 1.47 1.62 6.63
N LYS A 95 1.38 1.21 7.90
CA LYS A 95 2.35 1.51 8.96
C LYS A 95 3.17 0.29 9.39
N VAL A 96 3.09 -0.81 8.63
CA VAL A 96 3.86 -2.02 8.94
C VAL A 96 5.35 -1.71 8.99
N GLY A 97 6.03 -2.24 9.98
CA GLY A 97 7.45 -1.96 10.23
C GLY A 97 7.76 -0.59 10.83
N LEU A 98 6.77 0.33 10.93
CA LEU A 98 6.88 1.61 11.65
C LEU A 98 6.15 1.59 12.99
N GLU A 99 5.37 0.57 13.23
CA GLU A 99 4.61 0.36 14.46
C GLU A 99 4.51 -1.13 14.72
N ASP A 100 4.81 -1.56 15.95
CA ASP A 100 4.62 -2.95 16.38
C ASP A 100 3.48 -3.05 17.40
N VAL A 101 3.54 -2.27 18.48
CA VAL A 101 2.54 -2.25 19.54
C VAL A 101 2.09 -0.82 19.79
N SER A 102 0.89 -0.46 19.34
CA SER A 102 0.34 0.91 19.42
C SER A 102 0.34 1.51 20.83
N ALA A 103 0.22 0.66 21.85
CA ALA A 103 0.21 1.10 23.26
C ALA A 103 1.62 1.36 23.83
N VAL A 104 2.68 0.98 23.11
CA VAL A 104 4.07 1.11 23.56
C VAL A 104 4.77 2.17 22.72
N ARG A 105 4.93 3.39 23.27
CA ARG A 105 5.49 4.54 22.55
C ARG A 105 6.85 4.25 21.88
N ALA A 106 7.68 3.42 22.50
CA ALA A 106 9.01 3.07 22.00
C ALA A 106 8.99 2.19 20.72
N THR A 107 7.84 1.66 20.34
CA THR A 107 7.66 0.84 19.11
C THR A 107 6.82 1.56 18.06
N VAL A 108 6.65 2.88 18.18
CA VAL A 108 5.82 3.71 17.29
C VAL A 108 6.69 4.80 16.68
N ASP A 109 7.13 4.58 15.44
CA ASP A 109 8.07 5.44 14.71
C ASP A 109 7.49 6.03 13.42
N HIS A 110 6.16 6.04 13.30
CA HIS A 110 5.50 6.56 12.11
C HIS A 110 5.19 8.06 12.15
N THR A 111 5.40 8.75 13.29
CA THR A 111 5.00 10.16 13.47
C THR A 111 6.17 11.05 13.85
N GLU A 112 6.33 12.18 13.16
CA GLU A 112 7.29 13.23 13.48
C GLU A 112 6.60 14.53 13.87
N LEU A 113 7.30 15.39 14.66
CA LEU A 113 6.77 16.67 15.11
C LEU A 113 6.69 17.71 13.98
N GLY A 114 5.62 18.49 13.99
CA GLY A 114 5.38 19.60 13.07
C GLY A 114 4.42 19.29 11.94
N ASP A 115 3.82 20.34 11.37
CA ASP A 115 2.74 20.22 10.39
C ASP A 115 3.25 19.94 8.97
N ILE A 116 4.50 20.26 8.67
CA ILE A 116 5.11 20.12 7.34
C ILE A 116 6.42 19.34 7.48
N ASN A 117 6.36 18.08 7.11
CA ASN A 117 7.44 17.10 7.27
C ASN A 117 7.86 16.45 5.93
N SER A 118 7.79 17.21 4.83
CA SER A 118 8.09 16.72 3.48
C SER A 118 9.46 16.04 3.32
N ASN A 119 10.43 16.35 4.19
CA ASN A 119 11.76 15.73 4.22
C ASN A 119 11.84 14.42 5.01
N ILE A 120 10.82 14.08 5.78
CA ILE A 120 10.79 12.83 6.55
C ILE A 120 10.58 11.65 5.61
N ARG A 121 11.28 10.55 5.88
CA ARG A 121 11.31 9.35 5.04
C ARG A 121 10.97 8.13 5.88
N SER A 122 9.87 7.46 5.57
CA SER A 122 9.40 6.30 6.33
C SER A 122 10.39 5.15 6.38
N LEU A 123 11.11 4.91 5.26
CA LEU A 123 12.01 3.75 5.15
C LEU A 123 13.13 3.73 6.20
N ILE A 124 13.57 4.88 6.70
CA ILE A 124 14.67 4.94 7.67
C ILE A 124 14.28 4.31 9.01
N ALA A 125 12.99 4.37 9.35
CA ALA A 125 12.45 3.77 10.57
C ALA A 125 11.86 2.38 10.35
N TYR A 126 11.96 1.83 9.13
CA TYR A 126 11.37 0.53 8.80
C TYR A 126 12.09 -0.60 9.50
N ASN A 127 11.37 -1.29 10.39
CA ASN A 127 11.84 -2.45 11.14
C ASN A 127 11.47 -3.74 10.39
N THR A 128 12.47 -4.41 9.81
CA THR A 128 12.29 -5.70 9.11
C THR A 128 11.99 -6.86 10.07
N ASP A 129 12.28 -6.71 11.37
CA ASP A 129 12.04 -7.73 12.39
C ASP A 129 10.65 -7.61 13.04
N SER A 130 9.79 -6.73 12.53
CA SER A 130 8.42 -6.56 13.04
C SER A 130 7.62 -7.86 12.91
N ASP A 131 7.02 -8.34 14.02
CA ASP A 131 6.14 -9.51 14.05
C ASP A 131 4.94 -9.39 13.10
N MET A 132 4.56 -8.16 12.77
CA MET A 132 3.46 -7.89 11.85
C MET A 132 3.80 -8.26 10.41
N ILE A 133 5.08 -8.22 10.03
CA ILE A 133 5.54 -8.62 8.69
C ILE A 133 5.22 -10.10 8.46
N ALA A 134 5.57 -10.98 9.40
CA ALA A 134 5.23 -12.40 9.32
C ALA A 134 3.73 -12.62 9.19
N THR A 135 2.93 -11.89 10.01
CA THR A 135 1.46 -11.95 9.97
C THR A 135 0.91 -11.54 8.59
N TYR A 136 1.47 -10.50 7.97
CA TYR A 136 1.03 -10.04 6.64
C TYR A 136 1.39 -11.04 5.56
N ARG A 137 2.59 -11.61 5.61
CA ARG A 137 3.03 -12.67 4.67
C ARG A 137 2.09 -13.88 4.72
N TYR A 138 1.67 -14.33 5.91
CA TYR A 138 0.68 -15.40 6.08
C TYR A 138 -0.66 -15.10 5.41
N ASN A 139 -1.01 -13.82 5.25
CA ASN A 139 -2.23 -13.37 4.58
C ASN A 139 -1.98 -13.00 3.11
N GLY A 140 -0.79 -13.32 2.56
CA GLY A 140 -0.44 -13.11 1.16
C GLY A 140 -0.01 -11.70 0.82
N ILE A 141 0.15 -10.80 1.78
CA ILE A 141 0.67 -9.46 1.55
C ILE A 141 2.19 -9.55 1.53
N LEU A 142 2.77 -9.35 0.36
CA LEU A 142 4.21 -9.53 0.13
C LEU A 142 4.94 -8.23 -0.20
N ILE A 143 4.19 -7.17 -0.51
CA ILE A 143 4.68 -5.80 -0.72
C ILE A 143 3.78 -4.83 0.04
N SER A 144 4.37 -3.79 0.62
CA SER A 144 3.61 -2.70 1.23
C SER A 144 4.21 -1.34 0.92
N GLN A 145 3.36 -0.34 0.67
CA GLN A 145 3.77 1.06 0.73
C GLN A 145 3.71 1.50 2.18
N VAL A 146 4.86 1.81 2.75
CA VAL A 146 5.03 2.23 4.14
C VAL A 146 5.00 3.75 4.22
N VAL A 147 4.06 4.27 5.03
CA VAL A 147 3.68 5.69 5.01
C VAL A 147 3.83 6.31 6.39
N PRO A 148 4.52 7.44 6.51
CA PRO A 148 4.56 8.19 7.77
C PRO A 148 3.19 8.82 8.06
N ASP A 149 2.87 8.98 9.34
CA ASP A 149 1.69 9.69 9.82
C ASP A 149 2.06 11.09 10.36
N GLY A 150 1.06 11.92 10.60
CA GLY A 150 1.28 13.28 11.13
C GLY A 150 0.16 14.22 10.74
N ASP A 151 0.44 15.53 10.82
CA ASP A 151 -0.55 16.56 10.58
C ASP A 151 -0.79 16.82 9.08
N LEU A 152 -0.29 17.92 8.52
CA LEU A 152 -0.64 18.37 7.17
C LEU A 152 0.16 17.65 6.08
N ILE A 153 1.49 17.70 6.13
CA ILE A 153 2.40 16.98 5.22
C ILE A 153 3.19 16.00 6.07
N THR A 154 2.92 14.72 5.91
CA THR A 154 3.44 13.69 6.81
C THR A 154 4.84 13.22 6.44
N GLY A 155 5.17 13.20 5.15
CA GLY A 155 6.49 12.81 4.66
C GLY A 155 6.45 11.95 3.41
N ASN A 156 7.61 11.36 3.10
CA ASN A 156 7.78 10.45 1.96
C ASN A 156 7.46 9.01 2.38
N SER A 157 6.63 8.37 1.58
CA SER A 157 6.44 6.92 1.61
C SER A 157 7.53 6.20 0.82
N SER A 158 7.67 4.91 1.09
CA SER A 158 8.50 3.99 0.30
C SER A 158 7.79 2.65 0.16
N ILE A 159 8.07 1.94 -0.92
CA ILE A 159 7.51 0.62 -1.17
C ILE A 159 8.52 -0.41 -0.71
N MET A 160 8.10 -1.28 0.22
CA MET A 160 8.95 -2.24 0.89
C MET A 160 8.48 -3.66 0.62
N MET A 161 9.40 -4.58 0.45
CA MET A 161 9.11 -6.02 0.51
C MET A 161 8.86 -6.43 1.96
N MET A 162 8.05 -7.47 2.14
CA MET A 162 7.80 -8.07 3.45
C MET A 162 8.89 -9.08 3.82
N GLU A 163 10.11 -8.84 3.37
CA GLU A 163 11.29 -9.64 3.63
C GLU A 163 12.56 -8.82 3.39
N GLY A 164 13.58 -8.99 4.20
CA GLY A 164 14.87 -8.31 4.08
C GLY A 164 15.64 -8.35 5.40
N TRP A 165 16.96 -8.27 5.38
CA TRP A 165 17.81 -8.18 6.57
C TRP A 165 17.71 -6.81 7.24
N ASN A 166 17.49 -5.78 6.44
CA ASN A 166 17.39 -4.38 6.86
C ASN A 166 16.51 -3.61 5.87
N TRP A 167 16.29 -2.32 6.10
CA TRP A 167 15.46 -1.51 5.23
C TRP A 167 16.04 -1.34 3.82
N GLU A 168 17.37 -1.36 3.64
CA GLU A 168 18.02 -1.28 2.33
C GLU A 168 17.67 -2.50 1.46
N ASP A 169 17.72 -3.70 2.04
CA ASP A 169 17.38 -4.94 1.35
C ASP A 169 15.88 -5.03 1.04
N ALA A 170 15.05 -4.57 1.97
CA ALA A 170 13.60 -4.59 1.82
C ALA A 170 13.08 -3.49 0.89
N ALA A 171 13.86 -2.45 0.58
CA ALA A 171 13.43 -1.32 -0.22
C ALA A 171 13.22 -1.70 -1.68
N TYR A 172 11.95 -1.70 -2.11
CA TYR A 172 11.56 -1.98 -3.48
C TYR A 172 11.56 -0.72 -4.35
N LYS A 173 11.00 0.38 -3.81
CA LYS A 173 11.04 1.72 -4.42
C LYS A 173 11.11 2.77 -3.32
N ILE A 174 12.16 3.53 -3.34
CA ILE A 174 12.47 4.54 -2.33
C ILE A 174 11.74 5.85 -2.66
N ASP A 175 11.16 6.50 -1.63
CA ASP A 175 10.57 7.84 -1.71
C ASP A 175 9.59 8.01 -2.88
N ASP A 176 8.63 7.09 -3.01
CA ASP A 176 7.70 7.01 -4.15
C ASP A 176 6.70 8.18 -4.19
N GLY A 177 6.42 8.81 -3.05
CA GLY A 177 5.52 9.95 -2.99
C GLY A 177 5.45 10.64 -1.65
N ILE A 178 4.83 11.80 -1.63
CA ILE A 178 4.59 12.62 -0.44
C ILE A 178 3.12 12.51 -0.05
N HIS A 179 2.85 12.25 1.22
CA HIS A 179 1.52 12.12 1.77
C HIS A 179 1.04 13.40 2.43
N ILE A 180 -0.22 13.77 2.16
CA ILE A 180 -0.84 15.01 2.63
C ILE A 180 -2.21 14.70 3.19
N ASN A 181 -2.44 15.05 4.44
CA ASN A 181 -3.74 15.00 5.09
C ASN A 181 -4.49 16.31 4.80
N TRP A 182 -5.50 16.27 3.93
CA TRP A 182 -6.27 17.47 3.66
C TRP A 182 -7.12 17.86 4.87
N PRO A 183 -7.03 19.11 5.38
CA PRO A 183 -7.74 19.51 6.58
C PRO A 183 -9.25 19.44 6.39
N THR A 184 -9.97 19.19 7.48
CA THR A 184 -11.43 19.23 7.47
C THR A 184 -11.94 20.63 7.85
N LYS A 185 -12.98 21.10 7.15
CA LYS A 185 -13.66 22.37 7.47
C LYS A 185 -14.58 22.23 8.68
N VAL A 186 -15.17 21.05 8.81
CA VAL A 186 -16.19 20.79 9.82
C VAL A 186 -15.90 19.47 10.51
N TYR A 187 -15.67 19.49 11.79
CA TYR A 187 -15.50 18.29 12.60
C TYR A 187 -16.87 17.64 12.82
N PRO A 188 -17.00 16.32 12.56
CA PRO A 188 -18.22 15.60 12.86
C PRO A 188 -18.42 15.46 14.37
N PRO A 189 -19.66 15.18 14.82
CA PRO A 189 -19.91 14.81 16.20
C PRO A 189 -19.00 13.70 16.69
N ASN A 190 -18.48 13.83 17.90
CA ASN A 190 -17.69 12.80 18.56
C ASN A 190 -18.21 12.60 20.00
N PRO A 191 -19.22 11.70 20.19
CA PRO A 191 -19.82 11.46 21.50
C PRO A 191 -18.80 11.02 22.55
N TRP A 192 -17.76 10.30 22.16
CA TRP A 192 -16.68 9.84 23.05
C TRP A 192 -15.87 11.01 23.64
N ARG A 193 -15.86 12.17 22.95
CA ARG A 193 -15.23 13.42 23.40
C ARG A 193 -16.26 14.45 23.86
N GLY A 194 -17.52 14.04 24.08
CA GLY A 194 -18.60 14.91 24.56
C GLY A 194 -19.10 15.92 23.52
N SER A 195 -18.83 15.71 22.23
CA SER A 195 -19.34 16.59 21.15
C SER A 195 -20.51 15.89 20.45
N THR A 196 -21.69 16.51 20.49
CA THR A 196 -22.93 16.04 19.85
C THR A 196 -23.21 16.72 18.53
N ASP A 197 -22.58 17.84 18.25
CA ASP A 197 -22.83 18.70 17.10
C ASP A 197 -21.62 18.80 16.17
N PHE A 198 -21.89 19.16 14.91
CA PHE A 198 -20.87 19.54 13.98
C PHE A 198 -20.24 20.88 14.40
N LYS A 199 -18.90 20.96 14.37
CA LYS A 199 -18.17 22.17 14.74
C LYS A 199 -17.28 22.62 13.58
N GLU A 200 -17.34 23.90 13.24
CA GLU A 200 -16.40 24.46 12.28
C GLU A 200 -14.96 24.38 12.80
N ASN A 201 -14.03 24.17 11.89
CA ASN A 201 -12.61 24.24 12.19
C ASN A 201 -12.13 25.70 12.10
N PRO A 202 -11.88 26.38 13.21
CA PRO A 202 -11.49 27.79 13.21
C PRO A 202 -10.11 28.04 12.57
N ASP A 203 -9.28 27.00 12.50
CA ASP A 203 -7.92 27.09 11.95
C ASP A 203 -7.83 26.67 10.48
N TYR A 204 -8.94 26.28 9.86
CA TYR A 204 -8.94 25.78 8.48
C TYR A 204 -8.22 26.73 7.51
N SER A 205 -8.61 28.00 7.49
CA SER A 205 -8.03 29.01 6.59
C SER A 205 -6.52 29.17 6.83
N LYS A 206 -6.10 29.21 8.09
CA LYS A 206 -4.65 29.32 8.45
C LYS A 206 -3.85 28.12 7.95
N ILE A 207 -4.42 26.90 8.06
CA ILE A 207 -3.79 25.66 7.58
C ILE A 207 -3.64 25.71 6.06
N ILE A 208 -4.68 26.12 5.34
CA ILE A 208 -4.64 26.25 3.88
C ILE A 208 -3.65 27.33 3.44
N ASP A 209 -3.62 28.48 4.11
CA ASP A 209 -2.65 29.56 3.82
C ASP A 209 -1.20 29.07 4.05
N LYS A 210 -0.97 28.32 5.12
CA LYS A 210 0.33 27.70 5.41
C LYS A 210 0.75 26.72 4.30
N LEU A 211 -0.18 25.87 3.83
CA LEU A 211 0.06 24.97 2.70
C LEU A 211 0.38 25.73 1.42
N ASN A 212 -0.45 26.71 1.07
CA ASN A 212 -0.25 27.52 -0.11
C ASN A 212 1.10 28.24 -0.11
N LYS A 213 1.49 28.83 1.02
CA LYS A 213 2.82 29.46 1.18
C LYS A 213 3.93 28.43 0.96
N PHE A 214 3.83 27.25 1.57
CA PHE A 214 4.83 26.20 1.42
C PHE A 214 4.94 25.73 -0.03
N LEU A 215 3.80 25.60 -0.77
CA LEU A 215 3.82 25.23 -2.19
C LEU A 215 4.45 26.30 -3.07
N ILE A 216 4.19 27.59 -2.79
CA ILE A 216 4.84 28.72 -3.47
C ILE A 216 6.35 28.70 -3.25
N ASP A 217 6.78 28.60 -1.98
CA ASP A 217 8.19 28.56 -1.61
C ASP A 217 8.90 27.34 -2.25
N SER A 218 8.24 26.17 -2.25
CA SER A 218 8.75 24.93 -2.85
C SER A 218 8.90 25.06 -4.37
N LYS A 219 7.91 25.67 -5.05
CA LYS A 219 7.98 25.91 -6.49
C LYS A 219 9.10 26.87 -6.85
N SER A 220 9.22 27.99 -6.15
CA SER A 220 10.30 28.95 -6.32
C SER A 220 11.68 28.32 -6.06
N TYR A 221 11.76 27.45 -5.04
CA TYR A 221 12.97 26.68 -4.75
C TYR A 221 13.31 25.70 -5.87
N TYR A 222 12.34 25.02 -6.44
CA TYR A 222 12.52 24.11 -7.59
C TYR A 222 13.04 24.86 -8.83
N GLU A 223 12.50 26.04 -9.14
CA GLU A 223 12.85 26.85 -10.31
C GLU A 223 14.20 27.60 -10.15
N SER A 224 14.70 27.74 -8.92
CA SER A 224 15.96 28.47 -8.64
C SER A 224 17.20 27.62 -8.86
N ASN A 225 18.21 28.15 -9.57
CA ASN A 225 19.50 27.50 -9.80
C ASN A 225 20.54 27.75 -8.72
N ASN A 226 20.39 28.83 -7.93
CA ASN A 226 21.34 29.20 -6.87
C ASN A 226 20.59 29.36 -5.54
N ARG A 227 20.67 28.33 -4.67
CA ARG A 227 19.89 28.25 -3.45
C ARG A 227 20.65 27.59 -2.31
N THR A 228 20.42 28.09 -1.10
CA THR A 228 20.82 27.39 0.12
C THR A 228 19.96 26.13 0.30
N ILE A 229 20.57 25.03 0.70
CA ILE A 229 19.87 23.76 0.88
C ILE A 229 18.83 23.89 2.00
N ASN A 230 17.57 23.58 1.64
CA ASN A 230 16.46 23.43 2.57
C ASN A 230 15.82 22.06 2.33
N LEU A 231 16.00 21.14 3.27
CA LEU A 231 15.58 19.74 3.11
C LEU A 231 14.07 19.59 2.86
N LYS A 232 13.24 20.44 3.47
CA LYS A 232 11.77 20.39 3.27
C LYS A 232 11.39 20.82 1.86
N LEU A 233 12.00 21.87 1.34
CA LEU A 233 11.75 22.33 -0.04
C LEU A 233 12.40 21.41 -1.07
N ASP A 234 13.58 20.86 -0.73
CA ASP A 234 14.32 19.94 -1.60
C ASP A 234 13.54 18.65 -1.86
N ALA A 235 12.87 18.11 -0.83
CA ALA A 235 12.02 16.93 -0.92
C ALA A 235 10.86 17.09 -1.93
N MET A 236 10.40 18.34 -2.15
CA MET A 236 9.32 18.65 -3.10
C MET A 236 9.75 18.70 -4.57
N LYS A 237 11.05 18.68 -4.87
CA LYS A 237 11.55 18.74 -6.28
C LYS A 237 10.95 17.64 -7.15
N GLY A 238 10.91 16.40 -6.64
CA GLY A 238 10.35 15.26 -7.36
C GLY A 238 8.86 15.42 -7.69
N VAL A 239 8.12 16.18 -6.89
CA VAL A 239 6.70 16.48 -7.12
C VAL A 239 6.55 17.44 -8.31
N PHE A 240 7.35 18.49 -8.40
CA PHE A 240 7.30 19.46 -9.50
C PHE A 240 7.87 18.89 -10.80
N SER A 241 8.87 18.01 -10.72
CA SER A 241 9.40 17.31 -11.90
C SER A 241 8.49 16.18 -12.40
N GLY A 242 7.48 15.77 -11.62
CA GLY A 242 6.59 14.64 -11.91
C GLY A 242 7.17 13.26 -11.59
N SER A 243 8.38 13.17 -11.01
CA SER A 243 9.01 11.89 -10.63
C SER A 243 8.45 11.31 -9.33
N LYS A 244 7.83 12.14 -8.48
CA LYS A 244 7.12 11.74 -7.24
C LYS A 244 5.63 12.05 -7.34
N LYS A 245 4.83 11.23 -6.67
CA LYS A 245 3.37 11.43 -6.54
C LYS A 245 3.04 12.24 -5.29
N ILE A 246 1.89 12.90 -5.31
CA ILE A 246 1.22 13.37 -4.09
C ILE A 246 0.07 12.42 -3.79
N PHE A 247 0.09 11.82 -2.60
CA PHE A 247 -1.01 11.04 -2.06
C PHE A 247 -1.86 11.93 -1.15
N ILE A 248 -3.08 12.21 -1.56
CA ILE A 248 -4.00 13.12 -0.87
C ILE A 248 -4.98 12.32 -0.05
N HIS A 249 -4.89 12.39 1.27
CA HIS A 249 -5.86 11.81 2.18
C HIS A 249 -7.05 12.76 2.31
N ALA A 250 -8.15 12.43 1.64
CA ALA A 250 -9.37 13.23 1.58
C ALA A 250 -10.60 12.31 1.60
N ASN A 251 -11.57 12.57 2.45
CA ASN A 251 -12.74 11.70 2.62
C ASN A 251 -14.04 12.34 2.16
N THR A 252 -14.20 13.65 2.33
CA THR A 252 -15.42 14.34 1.93
C THR A 252 -15.34 14.88 0.51
N ARG A 253 -16.48 15.11 -0.10
CA ARG A 253 -16.60 15.72 -1.43
C ARG A 253 -15.81 17.02 -1.53
N GLU A 254 -15.95 17.89 -0.54
CA GLU A 254 -15.30 19.19 -0.49
C GLU A 254 -13.77 19.04 -0.43
N GLN A 255 -13.28 18.13 0.44
CA GLN A 255 -11.85 17.85 0.54
C GLN A 255 -11.26 17.34 -0.77
N ILE A 256 -11.96 16.44 -1.46
CA ILE A 256 -11.50 15.87 -2.74
C ILE A 256 -11.35 16.97 -3.78
N ILE A 257 -12.40 17.80 -3.97
CA ILE A 257 -12.38 18.83 -4.99
C ILE A 257 -11.33 19.91 -4.68
N GLU A 258 -11.33 20.45 -3.48
CA GLU A 258 -10.43 21.56 -3.10
C GLU A 258 -8.96 21.16 -3.12
N SER A 259 -8.64 19.95 -2.64
CA SER A 259 -7.26 19.49 -2.64
C SER A 259 -6.71 19.34 -4.06
N VAL A 260 -7.45 18.69 -4.94
CA VAL A 260 -7.02 18.49 -6.34
C VAL A 260 -6.89 19.84 -7.06
N GLN A 261 -7.85 20.74 -6.90
CA GLN A 261 -7.78 22.07 -7.51
C GLN A 261 -6.58 22.87 -6.99
N THR A 262 -6.27 22.77 -5.69
CA THR A 262 -5.12 23.44 -5.08
C THR A 262 -3.82 22.93 -5.70
N PHE A 263 -3.58 21.64 -5.75
CA PHE A 263 -2.33 21.11 -6.31
C PHE A 263 -2.19 21.42 -7.80
N LYS A 264 -3.25 21.26 -8.58
CA LYS A 264 -3.24 21.59 -10.01
C LYS A 264 -2.97 23.08 -10.30
N LYS A 265 -3.42 24.00 -9.45
CA LYS A 265 -3.09 25.42 -9.53
C LYS A 265 -1.58 25.67 -9.50
N TYR A 266 -0.81 24.86 -8.78
CA TYR A 266 0.66 24.96 -8.72
C TYR A 266 1.38 24.14 -9.79
N GLY A 267 0.66 23.46 -10.70
CA GLY A 267 1.21 22.65 -11.78
C GLY A 267 1.52 21.20 -11.37
N ILE A 268 1.03 20.75 -10.20
CA ILE A 268 1.23 19.40 -9.69
C ILE A 268 0.09 18.53 -10.19
N ASN A 269 0.37 17.58 -11.10
CA ASN A 269 -0.63 16.74 -11.76
C ASN A 269 -0.56 15.26 -11.39
N ASN A 270 0.56 14.79 -10.83
CA ASN A 270 0.73 13.40 -10.45
C ASN A 270 0.12 13.13 -9.05
N LEU A 271 -1.21 13.07 -9.01
CA LEU A 271 -2.01 13.00 -7.79
C LEU A 271 -2.66 11.62 -7.64
N VAL A 272 -2.73 11.12 -6.41
CA VAL A 272 -3.46 9.91 -6.01
C VAL A 272 -4.37 10.27 -4.84
N LEU A 273 -5.64 9.90 -4.93
CA LEU A 273 -6.60 10.11 -3.85
C LEU A 273 -6.60 8.90 -2.90
N VAL A 274 -6.57 9.14 -1.59
CA VAL A 274 -6.59 8.11 -0.56
C VAL A 274 -7.76 8.32 0.40
N GLY A 275 -8.50 7.26 0.68
CA GLY A 275 -9.68 7.28 1.54
C GLY A 275 -10.96 7.44 0.72
N VAL A 276 -11.27 8.65 0.32
CA VAL A 276 -12.35 9.11 -0.58
C VAL A 276 -13.73 8.49 -0.30
N ASN A 277 -14.14 8.56 0.95
CA ASN A 277 -15.43 8.02 1.38
C ASN A 277 -16.63 8.54 0.58
N ASP A 278 -16.56 9.78 0.13
CA ASP A 278 -17.60 10.46 -0.68
C ASP A 278 -17.33 10.39 -2.20
N ALA A 279 -16.44 9.50 -2.68
CA ALA A 279 -16.12 9.39 -4.11
C ALA A 279 -17.35 9.23 -5.00
N PHE A 280 -18.39 8.54 -4.51
CA PHE A 280 -19.66 8.37 -5.22
C PHE A 280 -20.29 9.70 -5.69
N TYR A 281 -20.14 10.77 -4.92
CA TYR A 281 -20.74 12.08 -5.19
C TYR A 281 -19.89 12.98 -6.09
N VAL A 282 -18.70 12.51 -6.50
CA VAL A 282 -17.71 13.27 -7.31
C VAL A 282 -17.08 12.44 -8.42
N ILE A 283 -17.77 11.40 -8.87
CA ILE A 283 -17.26 10.46 -9.89
C ILE A 283 -16.81 11.21 -11.15
N ASP A 284 -17.62 12.10 -11.69
CA ASP A 284 -17.29 12.86 -12.89
C ASP A 284 -16.03 13.70 -12.70
N PHE A 285 -15.88 14.36 -11.56
CA PHE A 285 -14.68 15.13 -11.23
C PHE A 285 -13.42 14.24 -11.16
N ILE A 286 -13.52 13.04 -10.56
CA ILE A 286 -12.42 12.08 -10.50
C ILE A 286 -12.01 11.63 -11.92
N LYS A 287 -13.00 11.30 -12.77
CA LYS A 287 -12.79 10.91 -14.17
C LYS A 287 -12.16 12.01 -15.01
N GLU A 288 -12.74 13.21 -15.01
CA GLU A 288 -12.25 14.37 -15.77
C GLU A 288 -10.80 14.72 -15.43
N ASN A 289 -10.42 14.48 -14.19
CA ASN A 289 -9.07 14.74 -13.70
C ASN A 289 -8.13 13.52 -13.77
N ASN A 290 -8.59 12.36 -14.27
CA ASN A 290 -7.83 11.10 -14.37
C ASN A 290 -7.16 10.69 -13.07
N LEU A 291 -7.89 10.77 -11.94
CA LEU A 291 -7.35 10.54 -10.61
C LEU A 291 -7.43 9.06 -10.22
N PRO A 292 -6.31 8.39 -9.97
CA PRO A 292 -6.31 7.08 -9.34
C PRO A 292 -6.78 7.18 -7.88
N VAL A 293 -7.42 6.10 -7.40
CA VAL A 293 -8.05 6.06 -6.09
C VAL A 293 -7.57 4.86 -5.29
N LEU A 294 -7.15 5.09 -4.06
CA LEU A 294 -6.95 4.06 -3.04
C LEU A 294 -8.11 4.13 -2.05
N LEU A 295 -9.08 3.23 -2.21
CA LEU A 295 -10.23 3.14 -1.31
C LEU A 295 -9.81 2.53 0.01
N ASN A 296 -10.12 3.22 1.10
CA ASN A 296 -9.82 2.75 2.44
C ASN A 296 -11.07 2.19 3.11
N ASN A 297 -10.87 1.13 3.91
CA ASN A 297 -11.82 0.62 4.88
C ASN A 297 -13.25 0.44 4.34
N LEU A 298 -13.47 -0.57 3.51
CA LEU A 298 -14.81 -0.88 2.97
C LEU A 298 -15.81 -1.29 4.08
N HIS A 299 -15.31 -1.93 5.15
CA HIS A 299 -16.14 -2.40 6.26
C HIS A 299 -16.47 -1.24 7.21
N ARG A 300 -17.32 -0.34 6.74
CA ARG A 300 -17.78 0.84 7.46
C ARG A 300 -19.24 1.14 7.14
N VAL A 301 -19.87 1.96 7.95
CA VAL A 301 -21.16 2.55 7.62
C VAL A 301 -21.00 3.70 6.63
N PRO A 302 -22.02 4.03 5.83
CA PRO A 302 -21.99 5.21 4.96
C PRO A 302 -21.71 6.49 5.74
N SER A 303 -21.03 7.45 5.08
CA SER A 303 -20.75 8.76 5.67
C SER A 303 -21.98 9.68 5.76
N ARG A 304 -23.07 9.34 5.06
CA ARG A 304 -24.31 10.14 4.99
C ARG A 304 -25.53 9.30 5.34
N ASN A 305 -26.40 9.81 6.19
CA ASN A 305 -27.60 9.10 6.69
C ASN A 305 -28.59 8.68 5.60
N HIS A 306 -28.60 9.37 4.46
CA HIS A 306 -29.50 9.08 3.34
C HIS A 306 -28.86 8.15 2.28
N ALA A 307 -27.61 7.77 2.46
CA ALA A 307 -26.92 6.88 1.52
C ALA A 307 -27.37 5.42 1.70
N ASP A 308 -27.30 4.65 0.62
CA ASP A 308 -27.48 3.20 0.68
C ASP A 308 -26.51 2.60 1.71
N VAL A 309 -27.04 1.78 2.61
CA VAL A 309 -26.25 1.15 3.69
C VAL A 309 -25.08 0.34 3.15
N ASP A 310 -25.21 -0.26 1.95
CA ASP A 310 -24.22 -1.05 1.27
C ASP A 310 -23.27 -0.23 0.39
N LEU A 311 -23.47 1.09 0.30
CA LEU A 311 -22.67 1.94 -0.58
C LEU A 311 -21.16 1.74 -0.42
N PRO A 312 -20.58 1.63 0.79
CA PRO A 312 -19.15 1.39 0.94
C PRO A 312 -18.67 0.09 0.28
N TYR A 313 -19.48 -0.96 0.32
CA TYR A 313 -19.17 -2.27 -0.27
C TYR A 313 -19.33 -2.28 -1.79
N LYS A 314 -20.31 -1.51 -2.31
CA LYS A 314 -20.60 -1.37 -3.74
C LYS A 314 -19.65 -0.37 -4.45
N LEU A 315 -19.05 0.55 -3.70
CA LEU A 315 -18.23 1.65 -4.24
C LEU A 315 -17.09 1.20 -5.15
N PRO A 316 -16.31 0.15 -4.84
CA PRO A 316 -15.27 -0.36 -5.74
C PRO A 316 -15.83 -0.73 -7.12
N ASN A 317 -16.97 -1.41 -7.17
CA ASN A 317 -17.63 -1.80 -8.41
C ASN A 317 -18.16 -0.59 -9.19
N ILE A 318 -18.74 0.38 -8.50
CA ILE A 318 -19.25 1.62 -9.12
C ILE A 318 -18.10 2.38 -9.79
N LEU A 319 -17.02 2.64 -9.07
CA LEU A 319 -15.87 3.37 -9.62
C LEU A 319 -15.18 2.59 -10.75
N HIS A 320 -15.07 1.25 -10.63
CA HIS A 320 -14.54 0.42 -11.69
C HIS A 320 -15.35 0.50 -12.99
N LYS A 321 -16.68 0.44 -12.91
CA LYS A 321 -17.57 0.58 -14.08
C LYS A 321 -17.45 1.93 -14.77
N GLU A 322 -17.10 2.94 -14.01
CA GLU A 322 -16.83 4.29 -14.53
C GLU A 322 -15.42 4.45 -15.12
N GLY A 323 -14.61 3.37 -15.13
CA GLY A 323 -13.26 3.36 -15.71
C GLY A 323 -12.19 4.00 -14.83
N ILE A 324 -12.49 4.27 -13.56
CA ILE A 324 -11.53 4.82 -12.61
C ILE A 324 -10.55 3.72 -12.18
N LEU A 325 -9.26 4.05 -12.12
CA LEU A 325 -8.23 3.15 -11.60
C LEU A 325 -8.34 3.10 -10.07
N VAL A 326 -8.80 1.95 -9.56
CA VAL A 326 -9.04 1.75 -8.13
C VAL A 326 -8.13 0.68 -7.59
N GLY A 327 -7.47 0.97 -6.47
CA GLY A 327 -6.83 0.02 -5.56
C GLY A 327 -7.54 0.01 -4.20
N LEU A 328 -7.34 -1.04 -3.42
CA LEU A 328 -7.87 -1.14 -2.06
C LEU A 328 -6.75 -1.01 -1.05
N THR A 329 -7.04 -0.35 0.06
CA THR A 329 -6.16 -0.30 1.23
C THR A 329 -6.94 -0.64 2.50
N ALA A 330 -6.24 -1.15 3.49
CA ALA A 330 -6.79 -1.54 4.79
C ALA A 330 -6.17 -0.70 5.92
N SER A 331 -5.94 0.59 5.68
CA SER A 331 -5.38 1.50 6.68
C SER A 331 -6.40 1.80 7.79
N GLY A 332 -5.92 1.97 9.01
CA GLY A 332 -6.73 2.29 10.18
C GLY A 332 -6.41 1.46 11.42
N SER A 333 -5.86 0.28 11.25
CA SER A 333 -5.35 -0.57 12.33
C SER A 333 -4.26 -1.46 11.77
N LEU A 334 -3.11 -1.47 12.41
CA LEU A 334 -2.00 -2.35 12.02
C LEU A 334 -2.47 -3.80 11.91
N HIS A 335 -3.13 -4.32 12.94
CA HIS A 335 -3.65 -5.69 12.95
C HIS A 335 -4.76 -5.94 11.93
N GLY A 336 -5.60 -4.93 11.66
CA GLY A 336 -6.70 -5.02 10.70
C GLY A 336 -6.22 -5.06 9.25
N SER A 337 -5.05 -4.53 8.96
CA SER A 337 -4.53 -4.41 7.60
C SER A 337 -4.21 -5.76 6.94
N ARG A 338 -3.95 -6.82 7.73
CA ARG A 338 -3.84 -8.20 7.24
C ARG A 338 -5.10 -8.70 6.52
N ASN A 339 -6.24 -8.04 6.75
CA ASN A 339 -7.53 -8.41 6.17
C ASN A 339 -7.75 -7.86 4.74
N LEU A 340 -6.73 -7.34 4.08
CA LEU A 340 -6.81 -6.84 2.70
C LEU A 340 -7.52 -7.83 1.74
N PRO A 341 -7.24 -9.15 1.76
CA PRO A 341 -7.95 -10.11 0.90
C PRO A 341 -9.45 -10.15 1.16
N PHE A 342 -9.88 -9.96 2.41
CA PHE A 342 -11.31 -9.98 2.77
C PHE A 342 -12.04 -8.72 2.29
N LEU A 343 -11.36 -7.57 2.23
CA LEU A 343 -11.92 -6.37 1.61
C LEU A 343 -12.17 -6.59 0.11
N ALA A 344 -11.23 -7.21 -0.59
CA ALA A 344 -11.40 -7.59 -1.98
C ALA A 344 -12.54 -8.62 -2.15
N GLY A 345 -12.64 -9.61 -1.26
CA GLY A 345 -13.72 -10.57 -1.20
C GLY A 345 -15.10 -9.91 -1.02
N THR A 346 -15.18 -8.92 -0.12
CA THR A 346 -16.41 -8.12 0.08
C THR A 346 -16.77 -7.38 -1.21
N ALA A 347 -15.85 -6.67 -1.83
CA ALA A 347 -16.09 -5.98 -3.10
C ALA A 347 -16.56 -6.94 -4.20
N ALA A 348 -15.99 -8.16 -4.26
CA ALA A 348 -16.42 -9.19 -5.19
C ALA A 348 -17.87 -9.64 -4.94
N GLY A 349 -18.25 -9.84 -3.66
CA GLY A 349 -19.61 -10.19 -3.24
C GLY A 349 -20.66 -9.12 -3.58
N TYR A 350 -20.24 -7.85 -3.63
CA TYR A 350 -21.11 -6.71 -3.99
C TYR A 350 -20.99 -6.29 -5.46
N GLY A 351 -20.69 -7.25 -6.34
CA GLY A 351 -20.85 -7.13 -7.77
C GLY A 351 -19.61 -6.82 -8.60
N LEU A 352 -18.43 -6.70 -7.96
CA LEU A 352 -17.19 -6.41 -8.69
C LEU A 352 -16.64 -7.61 -9.49
N GLY A 353 -16.90 -8.84 -9.01
CA GLY A 353 -16.31 -10.05 -9.56
C GLY A 353 -14.92 -10.36 -9.01
N LYS A 354 -14.62 -11.66 -8.87
CA LYS A 354 -13.41 -12.14 -8.16
C LYS A 354 -12.09 -11.67 -8.80
N ASN A 355 -11.99 -11.78 -10.13
CA ASN A 355 -10.73 -11.44 -10.83
C ASN A 355 -10.44 -9.94 -10.83
N VAL A 356 -11.48 -9.10 -10.90
CA VAL A 356 -11.33 -7.64 -10.79
C VAL A 356 -10.99 -7.24 -9.36
N ALA A 357 -11.59 -7.89 -8.36
CA ALA A 357 -11.27 -7.66 -6.95
C ALA A 357 -9.80 -8.02 -6.64
N LEU A 358 -9.31 -9.16 -7.15
CA LEU A 358 -7.89 -9.51 -7.07
C LEU A 358 -7.01 -8.44 -7.72
N LYS A 359 -7.38 -7.98 -8.92
CA LYS A 359 -6.64 -6.93 -9.62
C LYS A 359 -6.53 -5.63 -8.82
N MET A 360 -7.54 -5.29 -8.02
CA MET A 360 -7.51 -4.08 -7.16
C MET A 360 -6.48 -4.15 -6.02
N ILE A 361 -6.09 -5.34 -5.58
CA ILE A 361 -5.09 -5.54 -4.52
C ILE A 361 -3.75 -6.07 -5.06
N THR A 362 -3.59 -6.10 -6.39
CA THR A 362 -2.38 -6.53 -7.09
C THR A 362 -2.02 -5.52 -8.19
N LEU A 363 -2.34 -5.77 -9.46
CA LEU A 363 -1.93 -4.96 -10.61
C LEU A 363 -2.42 -3.51 -10.56
N ASN A 364 -3.66 -3.24 -10.14
CA ASN A 364 -4.15 -1.86 -10.05
C ASN A 364 -3.36 -1.07 -9.01
N THR A 365 -3.14 -1.67 -7.83
CA THR A 365 -2.31 -1.05 -6.80
C THR A 365 -0.88 -0.85 -7.29
N ALA A 366 -0.28 -1.84 -8.00
CA ALA A 366 1.04 -1.68 -8.61
C ALA A 366 1.09 -0.47 -9.57
N LYS A 367 0.06 -0.30 -10.43
CA LYS A 367 -0.06 0.86 -11.33
C LYS A 367 -0.18 2.18 -10.59
N ILE A 368 -1.00 2.22 -9.53
CA ILE A 368 -1.15 3.42 -8.70
C ILE A 368 0.18 3.80 -8.05
N LEU A 369 0.95 2.82 -7.61
CA LEU A 369 2.27 3.03 -6.99
C LEU A 369 3.39 3.24 -8.03
N GLY A 370 3.17 2.88 -9.29
CA GLY A 370 4.16 2.98 -10.38
C GLY A 370 5.27 1.95 -10.25
N ILE A 371 4.87 0.68 -10.03
CA ILE A 371 5.73 -0.52 -9.96
C ILE A 371 5.17 -1.66 -10.82
N ASP A 372 4.22 -1.39 -11.69
CA ASP A 372 3.52 -2.41 -12.49
C ASP A 372 4.35 -2.97 -13.64
N ASP A 373 5.42 -2.32 -14.01
CA ASP A 373 6.46 -2.83 -14.90
C ASP A 373 7.29 -3.95 -14.28
N ILE A 374 7.37 -3.98 -12.93
CA ILE A 374 8.20 -4.93 -12.20
C ILE A 374 7.37 -6.03 -11.53
N THR A 375 6.14 -5.71 -11.05
CA THR A 375 5.32 -6.62 -10.24
C THR A 375 3.80 -6.38 -10.38
N GLY A 376 2.99 -7.06 -9.57
CA GLY A 376 1.53 -6.91 -9.50
C GLY A 376 0.75 -7.84 -10.43
N SER A 377 1.43 -8.61 -11.29
CA SER A 377 0.84 -9.66 -12.11
C SER A 377 1.88 -10.72 -12.45
N LEU A 378 1.42 -11.94 -12.76
CA LEU A 378 2.27 -13.07 -13.13
C LEU A 378 2.50 -13.09 -14.65
N GLU A 379 3.28 -12.13 -15.15
CA GLU A 379 3.61 -11.96 -16.56
C GLU A 379 5.11 -12.11 -16.77
N VAL A 380 5.50 -12.60 -17.95
CA VAL A 380 6.91 -12.83 -18.31
C VAL A 380 7.72 -11.52 -18.18
N GLY A 381 8.89 -11.64 -17.56
CA GLY A 381 9.82 -10.52 -17.31
C GLY A 381 9.63 -9.82 -15.97
N LYS A 382 8.47 -10.03 -15.31
CA LYS A 382 8.23 -9.46 -13.97
C LYS A 382 8.90 -10.28 -12.88
N MET A 383 9.11 -9.65 -11.73
CA MET A 383 9.56 -10.35 -10.53
C MET A 383 8.51 -11.34 -10.05
N LEU A 384 8.97 -12.52 -9.70
CA LEU A 384 8.13 -13.55 -9.12
C LEU A 384 7.90 -13.27 -7.65
N ILE A 385 6.71 -12.81 -7.33
CA ILE A 385 6.22 -12.68 -5.97
C ILE A 385 4.91 -13.46 -5.91
N LEU A 386 4.97 -14.66 -5.31
CA LEU A 386 3.88 -15.64 -5.31
C LEU A 386 3.23 -15.82 -3.96
N LEU A 387 1.97 -16.17 -4.05
CA LEU A 387 1.18 -16.72 -2.96
C LEU A 387 0.65 -18.11 -3.35
#